data_f60d5d82462f65ed7f496a6050e6093d
#
_entry.id   f60d5d82462f65ed7f496a6050e6093d
#
_cell.length_a   1.000
_cell.length_b   1.000
_cell.length_c   1.000
_cell.angle_alpha   90.00
_cell.angle_beta   90.00
_cell.angle_gamma   90.00
#
_symmetry.space_group_name_H-M   'P 1'
#
loop_
_entity.id
_entity.type
_entity.pdbx_description
1 polymer ?
#
loop_
_entity_poly.entity_id
_entity_poly.type
_entity_poly.pdbx_seq_one_letter_code
_entity_poly.pdbx_strand_id
1 'polypeptide(L)' 'MADVILYFASNADTMIATKTLKDAGIPAKMIPKPAGVTSASNLCLSIDGGAETQAKTALAGAGVALGGVVK' A
#
# COMPACT_ATOMS: atom_id res chain seq x y z
N MET A 1 -6.18 16.26 -4.10
CA MET A 1 -5.88 15.16 -5.00
C MET A 1 -6.37 13.87 -4.40
N ALA A 2 -6.79 12.92 -5.21
CA ALA A 2 -7.35 11.68 -4.72
C ALA A 2 -6.26 10.78 -4.16
N ASP A 3 -6.54 10.17 -3.00
CA ASP A 3 -5.65 9.17 -2.44
C ASP A 3 -5.88 7.84 -3.13
N VAL A 4 -4.81 7.06 -3.21
CA VAL A 4 -4.84 5.70 -3.74
C VAL A 4 -4.68 4.75 -2.56
N ILE A 5 -5.51 3.70 -2.54
CA ILE A 5 -5.47 2.71 -1.48
C ILE A 5 -4.78 1.46 -2.02
N LEU A 6 -3.72 1.07 -1.34
CA LEU A 6 -2.99 -0.16 -1.66
C LEU A 6 -3.38 -1.25 -0.68
N TYR A 7 -3.71 -2.43 -1.18
CA TYR A 7 -4.01 -3.56 -0.31
C TYR A 7 -3.13 -4.75 -0.65
N PHE A 8 -2.90 -5.60 0.36
CA PHE A 8 -1.89 -6.65 0.31
C PHE A 8 -2.50 -7.99 0.71
N ALA A 9 -1.75 -9.06 0.51
CA ALA A 9 -2.23 -10.40 0.79
C ALA A 9 -2.31 -10.72 2.29
N SER A 10 -1.53 -10.00 3.12
CA SER A 10 -1.52 -10.25 4.57
C SER A 10 -1.15 -8.97 5.32
N ASN A 11 -1.46 -8.97 6.63
CA ASN A 11 -1.06 -7.86 7.49
C ASN A 11 0.46 -7.71 7.54
N ALA A 12 1.19 -8.82 7.50
CA ALA A 12 2.65 -8.79 7.49
C ALA A 12 3.16 -8.06 6.25
N ASP A 13 2.58 -8.33 5.09
CA ASP A 13 2.95 -7.64 3.86
C ASP A 13 2.65 -6.14 3.95
N THR A 14 1.51 -5.79 4.56
CA THR A 14 1.14 -4.38 4.77
C THR A 14 2.18 -3.68 5.64
N MET A 15 2.65 -4.33 6.68
CA MET A 15 3.67 -3.76 7.58
C MET A 15 5.01 -3.58 6.87
N ILE A 16 5.42 -4.58 6.10
CA ILE A 16 6.65 -4.49 5.31
C ILE A 16 6.54 -3.36 4.29
N ALA A 17 5.39 -3.27 3.63
CA ALA A 17 5.14 -2.22 2.66
C ALA A 17 5.22 -0.83 3.29
N THR A 18 4.65 -0.66 4.48
CA THR A 18 4.70 0.60 5.20
C THR A 18 6.15 1.04 5.43
N LYS A 19 6.98 0.11 5.91
CA LYS A 19 8.39 0.40 6.15
C LYS A 19 9.12 0.70 4.85
N THR A 20 8.86 -0.09 3.81
CA THR A 20 9.51 0.08 2.51
C THR A 20 9.21 1.46 1.92
N LEU A 21 7.95 1.89 1.97
CA LEU A 21 7.57 3.19 1.44
C LEU A 21 8.15 4.32 2.27
N LYS A 22 8.18 4.16 3.58
CA LYS A 22 8.79 5.15 4.47
C LYS A 22 10.28 5.31 4.16
N ASP A 23 10.98 4.21 3.98
CA ASP A 23 12.41 4.23 3.66
C ASP A 23 12.66 4.85 2.28
N ALA A 24 11.71 4.73 1.37
CA ALA A 24 11.79 5.33 0.04
C ALA A 24 11.38 6.81 0.03
N GLY A 25 11.00 7.36 1.17
CA GLY A 25 10.56 8.75 1.27
C GLY A 25 9.15 8.97 0.74
N ILE A 26 8.35 7.93 0.64
CA ILE A 26 6.97 8.02 0.15
C ILE A 26 6.03 7.99 1.36
N PRO A 27 5.31 9.10 1.64
CA PRO A 27 4.37 9.11 2.75
C PRO A 27 3.25 8.09 2.52
N ALA A 28 3.04 7.20 3.48
CA ALA A 28 1.99 6.21 3.43
C ALA A 28 1.30 6.17 4.79
N LYS A 29 -0.02 6.09 4.78
CA LYS A 29 -0.81 6.05 6.01
C LYS A 29 -1.50 4.69 6.08
N MET A 30 -1.30 3.99 7.19
CA MET A 30 -1.97 2.72 7.42
C MET A 30 -3.42 2.99 7.84
N ILE A 31 -4.36 2.38 7.13
CA ILE A 31 -5.79 2.57 7.38
C ILE A 31 -6.47 1.20 7.46
N PRO A 32 -7.63 1.10 8.12
CA PRO A 32 -8.43 -0.11 8.08
C PRO A 32 -8.92 -0.38 6.66
N LYS A 33 -9.18 -1.63 6.36
CA LYS A 33 -9.69 -2.02 5.04
C LYS A 33 -11.02 -1.29 4.77
N PRO A 34 -11.11 -0.51 3.68
CA PRO A 34 -12.36 0.18 3.34
C PRO A 34 -13.47 -0.80 2.97
N ALA A 35 -14.72 -0.34 3.11
CA ALA A 35 -15.87 -1.10 2.66
C ALA A 35 -15.76 -1.33 1.15
N GLY A 36 -16.08 -2.53 0.70
CA GLY A 36 -16.02 -2.87 -0.72
C GLY A 36 -14.67 -3.38 -1.20
N VAL A 37 -13.62 -3.29 -0.36
CA VAL A 37 -12.30 -3.84 -0.69
C VAL A 37 -12.25 -5.29 -0.22
N THR A 38 -12.00 -6.20 -1.14
CA THR A 38 -11.79 -7.61 -0.82
C THR A 38 -10.30 -7.87 -0.70
N SER A 39 -9.82 -8.08 0.51
CA SER A 39 -8.41 -8.28 0.79
C SER A 39 -8.25 -9.25 1.95
N ALA A 40 -7.24 -10.10 1.88
CA ALA A 40 -6.89 -10.98 2.98
C ALA A 40 -6.31 -10.22 4.18
N SER A 41 -5.75 -9.04 3.94
CA SER A 41 -5.26 -8.14 4.98
C SER A 41 -6.39 -7.26 5.49
N ASN A 42 -6.46 -7.06 6.80
CA ASN A 42 -7.39 -6.12 7.40
C ASN A 42 -6.90 -4.68 7.33
N LEU A 43 -5.65 -4.48 6.94
CA LEU A 43 -5.04 -3.16 6.87
C LEU A 43 -4.66 -2.84 5.44
N CYS A 44 -4.81 -1.57 5.08
CA CYS A 44 -4.43 -1.06 3.77
C CYS A 44 -3.53 0.16 3.97
N LEU A 45 -2.91 0.61 2.89
CA LEU A 45 -2.11 1.84 2.92
C LEU A 45 -2.74 2.87 2.00
N SER A 46 -2.84 4.09 2.50
CA SER A 46 -3.29 5.23 1.72
C SER A 46 -2.08 6.06 1.32
N ILE A 47 -1.92 6.32 0.05
CA ILE A 47 -0.83 7.16 -0.46
C ILE A 47 -1.40 8.21 -1.41
N ASP A 48 -0.61 9.25 -1.68
CA ASP A 48 -0.97 10.24 -2.68
C ASP A 48 -0.96 9.57 -4.07
N GLY A 49 -1.97 9.88 -4.87
CA GLY A 49 -2.08 9.32 -6.22
C GLY A 49 -0.89 9.61 -7.09
N GLY A 50 -0.21 10.74 -6.87
CA GLY A 50 1.01 11.08 -7.60
C GLY A 50 2.20 10.20 -7.27
N ALA A 51 2.14 9.45 -6.15
CA ALA A 51 3.22 8.57 -5.73
C ALA A 51 2.96 7.10 -6.08
N GLU A 52 1.85 6.80 -6.74
CA GLU A 52 1.45 5.41 -7.01
C GLU A 52 2.54 4.62 -7.73
N THR A 53 3.08 5.15 -8.81
CA THR A 53 4.10 4.46 -9.61
C THR A 53 5.37 4.23 -8.80
N GLN A 54 5.80 5.25 -8.05
CA GLN A 54 6.97 5.14 -7.20
C GLN A 54 6.77 4.09 -6.11
N ALA A 55 5.59 4.07 -5.51
CA ALA A 55 5.25 3.11 -4.48
C ALA A 55 5.29 1.69 -5.03
N LYS A 56 4.69 1.45 -6.20
CA LYS A 56 4.71 0.13 -6.83
C LYS A 56 6.13 -0.33 -7.12
N THR A 57 6.97 0.58 -7.63
CA THR A 57 8.37 0.27 -7.92
C THR A 57 9.14 -0.11 -6.65
N ALA A 58 8.95 0.67 -5.58
CA ALA A 58 9.61 0.40 -4.31
C ALA A 58 9.19 -0.95 -3.73
N LEU A 59 7.90 -1.26 -3.79
CA LEU A 59 7.38 -2.52 -3.26
C LEU A 59 7.88 -3.71 -4.07
N ALA A 60 7.92 -3.58 -5.39
CA ALA A 60 8.46 -4.64 -6.24
C ALA A 60 9.93 -4.89 -5.93
N GLY A 61 10.71 -3.83 -5.70
CA GLY A 61 12.11 -3.97 -5.34
C GLY A 61 12.33 -4.64 -4.00
N ALA A 62 11.36 -4.52 -3.08
CA ALA A 62 11.44 -5.15 -1.77
C ALA A 62 10.84 -6.57 -1.76
N GLY A 63 10.29 -7.02 -2.87
CA GLY A 63 9.67 -8.33 -2.95
C GLY A 63 8.32 -8.43 -2.27
N VAL A 64 7.65 -7.30 -2.06
CA VAL A 64 6.32 -7.27 -1.44
C VAL A 64 5.26 -7.47 -2.50
N ALA A 65 4.40 -8.46 -2.30
CA ALA A 65 3.31 -8.74 -3.24
C ALA A 65 2.15 -7.78 -2.99
N LEU A 66 1.88 -6.92 -3.97
CA LEU A 66 0.73 -6.02 -3.93
C LEU A 66 -0.52 -6.79 -4.36
N GLY A 67 -1.53 -6.81 -3.50
CA GLY A 67 -2.78 -7.50 -3.81
C GLY A 67 -3.66 -6.73 -4.80
N GLY A 68 -3.61 -5.41 -4.75
CA GLY A 68 -4.35 -4.56 -5.66
C GLY A 68 -4.32 -3.11 -5.24
N VAL A 69 -4.95 -2.29 -6.06
CA VAL A 69 -5.01 -0.84 -5.86
C VAL A 69 -6.44 -0.37 -6.05
N VAL A 70 -6.92 0.45 -5.13
CA VAL A 70 -8.23 1.11 -5.24
C VAL A 70 -7.99 2.60 -5.45
N LYS A 71 -8.54 3.11 -6.52
CA LYS A 71 -8.40 4.52 -6.88
C LYS A 71 -9.66 5.32 -6.62
#